data_a63d22ebd7227e362faec0775f79bb95
#
_entry.id   a63d22ebd7227e362faec0775f79bb95
#
_cell.length_a   1.000
_cell.length_b   1.000
_cell.length_c   1.000
_cell.angle_alpha   90.00
_cell.angle_beta   90.00
_cell.angle_gamma   90.00
#
_symmetry.space_group_name_H-M   'P 1'
#
loop_
_entity.id
_entity.type
_entity.pdbx_description
1 polymer ?
#
loop_
_entity_poly.entity_id
_entity_poly.type
_entity_poly.pdbx_seq_one_letter_code
_entity_poly.pdbx_strand_id
1 'polypeptide(L)'
;MRSLRPYNELSHPEISTLVRIEARGPTTTSALARMEGITAQSVGATVSKLYDRGLIQRRPDAKDGRLAVITITKAGSKLLDTRRDASVDIMAHVLSKGFTRAELKRLIAATPLIERLAHEL
;
A
#
# COMPACT_ATOMS: atom_id res chain seq x y z
N MET A 1 17.95 10.59 19.83
CA MET A 1 17.70 11.29 18.57
C MET A 1 16.92 10.39 17.61
N ARG A 2 15.89 10.92 17.04
CA ARG A 2 15.09 10.14 16.10
C ARG A 2 15.74 10.14 14.73
N SER A 3 15.94 8.95 14.20
CA SER A 3 16.44 8.77 12.85
C SER A 3 15.35 9.17 11.85
N LEU A 4 15.69 9.99 10.87
CA LEU A 4 14.80 10.33 9.79
C LEU A 4 14.97 9.31 8.68
N ARG A 5 13.98 8.47 8.52
CA ARG A 5 14.00 7.54 7.40
C ARG A 5 13.77 8.32 6.11
N PRO A 6 14.43 7.94 5.02
CA PRO A 6 14.16 8.54 3.73
C PRO A 6 12.67 8.48 3.41
N TYR A 7 12.20 9.47 2.67
CA TYR A 7 10.80 9.61 2.33
C TYR A 7 10.21 8.33 1.70
N ASN A 8 11.03 7.60 0.95
CA ASN A 8 10.61 6.38 0.29
C ASN A 8 10.79 5.12 1.16
N GLU A 9 11.29 5.27 2.39
CA GLU A 9 11.49 4.14 3.30
C GLU A 9 10.36 4.05 4.31
N LEU A 10 9.22 3.60 3.84
CA LEU A 10 8.10 3.31 4.74
C LEU A 10 8.29 1.92 5.36
N SER A 11 7.79 1.77 6.59
CA SER A 11 7.72 0.46 7.22
C SER A 11 6.70 -0.40 6.48
N HIS A 12 6.77 -1.71 6.69
CA HIS A 12 5.80 -2.63 6.09
C HIS A 12 4.34 -2.27 6.45
N PRO A 13 4.00 -2.02 7.72
CA PRO A 13 2.65 -1.59 8.06
C PRO A 13 2.23 -0.29 7.39
N GLU A 14 3.14 0.67 7.27
CA GLU A 14 2.85 1.94 6.61
C GLU A 14 2.51 1.72 5.14
N ILE A 15 3.31 0.91 4.44
CA ILE A 15 3.07 0.60 3.02
C ILE A 15 1.75 -0.15 2.86
N SER A 16 1.52 -1.17 3.65
CA SER A 16 0.32 -1.98 3.59
C SER A 16 -0.93 -1.13 3.80
N THR A 17 -0.90 -0.26 4.79
CA THR A 17 -2.03 0.64 5.08
C THR A 17 -2.24 1.64 3.95
N LEU A 18 -1.17 2.22 3.43
CA LEU A 18 -1.27 3.19 2.33
C LEU A 18 -1.84 2.54 1.06
N VAL A 19 -1.43 1.33 0.75
CA VAL A 19 -1.97 0.57 -0.39
C VAL A 19 -3.46 0.34 -0.21
N ARG A 20 -3.91 0.00 0.99
CA ARG A 20 -5.34 -0.21 1.25
C ARG A 20 -6.13 1.07 1.14
N ILE A 21 -5.58 2.18 1.61
CA ILE A 21 -6.23 3.50 1.48
C ILE A 21 -6.38 3.86 0.00
N GLU A 22 -5.36 3.63 -0.79
CA GLU A 22 -5.43 3.90 -2.24
C GLU A 22 -6.50 3.03 -2.91
N ALA A 23 -6.52 1.74 -2.60
CA ALA A 23 -7.44 0.80 -3.23
C ALA A 23 -8.89 1.05 -2.84
N ARG A 24 -9.13 1.41 -1.58
CA ARG A 24 -10.49 1.62 -1.07
C ARG A 24 -11.07 2.98 -1.43
N GLY A 25 -10.20 3.98 -1.61
CA GLY A 25 -10.65 5.36 -1.65
C GLY A 25 -10.99 5.84 -0.25
N PRO A 26 -11.97 6.74 -0.07
CA PRO A 26 -12.30 7.24 1.26
C PRO A 26 -12.64 6.13 2.23
N THR A 27 -11.99 6.12 3.40
CA THR A 27 -12.18 5.09 4.40
C THR A 27 -11.96 5.67 5.80
N THR A 28 -12.12 4.85 6.83
CA THR A 28 -11.94 5.25 8.24
C THR A 28 -10.94 4.33 8.92
N THR A 29 -10.41 4.78 10.05
CA THR A 29 -9.50 3.96 10.87
C THR A 29 -10.17 2.65 11.28
N SER A 30 -11.45 2.70 11.66
CA SER A 30 -12.19 1.51 12.04
C SER A 30 -12.34 0.51 10.90
N ALA A 31 -12.63 1.01 9.70
CA ALA A 31 -12.77 0.15 8.53
C ALA A 31 -11.42 -0.51 8.18
N LEU A 32 -10.33 0.26 8.25
CA LEU A 32 -8.99 -0.27 8.02
C LEU A 32 -8.62 -1.34 9.04
N ALA A 33 -8.95 -1.11 10.31
CA ALA A 33 -8.67 -2.05 11.38
C ALA A 33 -9.37 -3.39 11.14
N ARG A 34 -10.64 -3.34 10.71
CA ARG A 34 -11.40 -4.55 10.40
C ARG A 34 -10.76 -5.32 9.23
N MET A 35 -10.34 -4.60 8.19
CA MET A 35 -9.72 -5.24 7.03
C MET A 35 -8.39 -5.91 7.38
N GLU A 36 -7.61 -5.27 8.24
CA GLU A 36 -6.29 -5.78 8.62
C GLU A 36 -6.37 -6.82 9.74
N GLY A 37 -7.50 -6.92 10.42
CA GLY A 37 -7.64 -7.82 11.57
C GLY A 37 -6.80 -7.38 12.77
N ILE A 38 -6.59 -6.08 12.91
CA ILE A 38 -5.80 -5.50 14.00
C ILE A 38 -6.62 -4.42 14.71
N THR A 39 -6.08 -3.90 15.81
CA THR A 39 -6.78 -2.92 16.60
C THR A 39 -6.84 -1.55 15.90
N ALA A 40 -7.89 -0.80 16.18
CA ALA A 40 -8.03 0.56 15.70
C ALA A 40 -6.89 1.45 16.23
N GLN A 41 -6.38 1.16 17.43
CA GLN A 41 -5.26 1.89 18.02
C GLN A 41 -3.98 1.71 17.19
N SER A 42 -3.69 0.48 16.78
CA SER A 42 -2.52 0.20 15.93
C SER A 42 -2.63 0.89 14.57
N VAL A 43 -3.81 0.80 13.95
CA VAL A 43 -4.04 1.47 12.67
C VAL A 43 -3.93 2.98 12.84
N GLY A 44 -4.48 3.52 13.93
CA GLY A 44 -4.43 4.94 14.21
C GLY A 44 -3.00 5.47 14.29
N ALA A 45 -2.09 4.70 14.92
CA ALA A 45 -0.68 5.07 14.99
C ALA A 45 -0.05 5.11 13.59
N THR A 46 -0.32 4.12 12.77
CA THR A 46 0.18 4.05 11.39
C THR A 46 -0.38 5.19 10.54
N VAL A 47 -1.69 5.43 10.65
CA VAL A 47 -2.37 6.52 9.95
C VAL A 47 -1.77 7.88 10.33
N SER A 48 -1.48 8.09 11.61
CA SER A 48 -0.87 9.34 12.07
C SER A 48 0.50 9.56 11.43
N LYS A 49 1.30 8.52 11.32
CA LYS A 49 2.62 8.61 10.66
C LYS A 49 2.48 8.95 9.19
N LEU A 50 1.52 8.33 8.50
CA LEU A 50 1.27 8.64 7.09
C LEU A 50 0.79 10.08 6.91
N TYR A 51 -0.08 10.54 7.81
CA TYR A 51 -0.56 11.92 7.80
C TYR A 51 0.59 12.92 7.98
N ASP A 52 1.47 12.65 8.95
CA ASP A 52 2.60 13.52 9.23
C ASP A 52 3.56 13.62 8.04
N ARG A 53 3.62 12.59 7.22
CA ARG A 53 4.44 12.58 6.01
C ARG A 53 3.73 13.19 4.80
N GLY A 54 2.48 13.62 4.96
CA GLY A 54 1.73 14.21 3.86
C GLY A 54 1.25 13.21 2.82
N LEU A 55 1.21 11.93 3.16
CA LEU A 55 0.82 10.87 2.23
C LEU A 55 -0.67 10.59 2.22
N ILE A 56 -1.37 11.03 3.24
CA ILE A 56 -2.83 10.93 3.36
C ILE A 56 -3.41 12.24 3.87
N GLN A 57 -4.71 12.41 3.64
CA GLN A 57 -5.51 13.50 4.18
C GLN A 57 -6.57 12.92 5.11
N ARG A 58 -6.98 13.72 6.09
CA ARG A 58 -8.09 13.41 6.98
C ARG A 58 -9.09 14.53 6.92
N ARG A 59 -10.36 14.19 6.77
CA ARG A 59 -11.45 15.17 6.72
C ARG A 59 -12.61 14.65 7.54
N PRO A 60 -13.42 15.55 8.16
CA PRO A 60 -14.66 15.11 8.82
C PRO A 60 -15.58 14.48 7.78
N ASP A 61 -16.29 13.43 8.20
CA ASP A 61 -17.32 12.84 7.35
C ASP A 61 -18.46 13.86 7.16
N ALA A 62 -19.00 13.93 5.94
CA ALA A 62 -20.08 14.86 5.61
C ALA A 62 -21.34 14.58 6.41
N LYS A 63 -21.62 13.32 6.75
CA LYS A 63 -22.81 12.91 7.50
C LYS A 63 -22.59 12.86 8.99
N ASP A 64 -21.40 12.50 9.43
CA ASP A 64 -21.06 12.42 10.85
C ASP A 64 -19.67 13.04 11.06
N GLY A 65 -19.65 14.29 11.47
CA GLY A 65 -18.42 15.05 11.66
C GLY A 65 -17.49 14.48 12.73
N ARG A 66 -17.94 13.52 13.54
CA ARG A 66 -17.08 12.85 14.51
C ARG A 66 -16.16 11.83 13.89
N LEU A 67 -16.51 11.35 12.69
CA LEU A 67 -15.70 10.38 11.95
C LEU A 67 -14.70 11.11 11.06
N ALA A 68 -13.48 10.62 11.06
CA ALA A 68 -12.44 11.12 10.14
C ALA A 68 -12.37 10.22 8.92
N VAL A 69 -12.58 10.81 7.76
CA VAL A 69 -12.46 10.13 6.47
C VAL A 69 -11.05 10.32 5.96
N ILE A 70 -10.42 9.23 5.60
CA ILE A 70 -9.04 9.17 5.17
C ILE A 70 -8.97 8.94 3.66
N THR A 71 -8.17 9.74 2.98
CA THR A 71 -7.92 9.58 1.54
C THR A 71 -6.43 9.71 1.27
N ILE A 72 -5.96 9.09 0.18
CA ILE A 72 -4.57 9.23 -0.23
C ILE A 72 -4.35 10.59 -0.91
N THR A 73 -3.17 11.16 -0.73
CA THR A 73 -2.78 12.39 -1.41
C THR A 73 -2.07 12.05 -2.72
N LYS A 74 -1.84 13.07 -3.56
CA LYS A 74 -1.02 12.91 -4.76
C LYS A 74 0.38 12.40 -4.40
N ALA A 75 0.95 12.92 -3.32
CA ALA A 75 2.27 12.48 -2.85
C ALA A 75 2.27 11.01 -2.46
N GLY A 76 1.21 10.56 -1.76
CA GLY A 76 1.07 9.15 -1.39
C GLY A 76 0.95 8.24 -2.60
N SER A 77 0.11 8.63 -3.54
CA SER A 77 -0.09 7.88 -4.78
C SER A 77 1.20 7.79 -5.59
N LYS A 78 1.90 8.90 -5.72
CA LYS A 78 3.18 8.95 -6.43
C LYS A 78 4.23 8.06 -5.78
N LEU A 79 4.29 8.07 -4.45
CA LEU A 79 5.22 7.22 -3.72
C LEU A 79 4.98 5.74 -4.02
N LEU A 80 3.72 5.31 -4.01
CA LEU A 80 3.37 3.92 -4.32
C LEU A 80 3.72 3.57 -5.77
N ASP A 81 3.44 4.47 -6.70
CA ASP A 81 3.79 4.25 -8.11
C ASP A 81 5.29 4.09 -8.30
N THR A 82 6.08 4.94 -7.66
CA THR A 82 7.54 4.86 -7.72
C THR A 82 8.03 3.52 -7.18
N ARG A 83 7.46 3.06 -6.08
CA ARG A 83 7.84 1.76 -5.51
C ARG A 83 7.45 0.61 -6.43
N ARG A 84 6.28 0.68 -7.06
CA ARG A 84 5.85 -0.34 -8.02
C ARG A 84 6.78 -0.39 -9.22
N ASP A 85 7.16 0.77 -9.74
CA ASP A 85 8.08 0.87 -10.88
C ASP A 85 9.44 0.28 -10.52
N ALA A 86 9.98 0.61 -9.35
CA ALA A 86 11.24 0.06 -8.88
C ALA A 86 11.16 -1.47 -8.73
N SER A 87 10.05 -1.99 -8.22
CA SER A 87 9.84 -3.43 -8.08
C SER A 87 9.76 -4.12 -9.43
N VAL A 88 9.06 -3.50 -10.39
CA VAL A 88 8.98 -4.02 -11.77
C VAL A 88 10.36 -4.06 -12.40
N ASP A 89 11.16 -3.02 -12.24
CA ASP A 89 12.51 -2.96 -12.79
C ASP A 89 13.40 -4.06 -12.22
N ILE A 90 13.36 -4.27 -10.91
CA ILE A 90 14.11 -5.34 -10.25
C ILE A 90 13.65 -6.69 -10.77
N MET A 91 12.35 -6.90 -10.84
CA MET A 91 11.78 -8.16 -11.32
C MET A 91 12.18 -8.42 -12.76
N ALA A 92 12.08 -7.40 -13.62
CA ALA A 92 12.47 -7.52 -15.02
C ALA A 92 13.95 -7.86 -15.16
N HIS A 93 14.80 -7.25 -14.33
CA HIS A 93 16.24 -7.53 -14.35
C HIS A 93 16.52 -8.99 -13.97
N VAL A 94 15.90 -9.46 -12.88
CA VAL A 94 16.07 -10.85 -12.43
C VAL A 94 15.56 -11.82 -13.50
N LEU A 95 14.39 -11.56 -14.06
CA LEU A 95 13.78 -12.43 -15.06
C LEU A 95 14.62 -12.49 -16.35
N SER A 96 15.22 -11.37 -16.75
CA SER A 96 16.00 -11.33 -17.99
C SER A 96 17.30 -12.11 -17.88
N LYS A 97 17.83 -12.28 -16.68
CA LYS A 97 19.11 -12.98 -16.47
C LYS A 97 18.94 -14.44 -16.07
N GLY A 98 17.89 -14.78 -15.36
CA GLY A 98 17.74 -16.10 -14.77
C GLY A 98 16.75 -17.02 -15.48
N PHE A 99 16.07 -16.52 -16.50
CA PHE A 99 14.97 -17.27 -17.11
C PHE A 99 15.05 -17.25 -18.63
N THR A 100 14.71 -18.39 -19.25
CA THR A 100 14.60 -18.46 -20.70
C THR A 100 13.28 -17.83 -21.16
N ARG A 101 13.19 -17.52 -22.46
CA ARG A 101 11.96 -16.99 -23.03
C ARG A 101 10.77 -17.93 -22.81
N ALA A 102 10.99 -19.22 -22.94
CA ALA A 102 9.95 -20.23 -22.72
C ALA A 102 9.47 -20.21 -21.27
N GLU A 103 10.40 -20.09 -20.32
CA GLU A 103 10.07 -20.01 -18.90
C GLU A 103 9.30 -18.74 -18.57
N LEU A 104 9.68 -17.60 -19.17
CA LEU A 104 8.95 -16.35 -18.99
C LEU A 104 7.51 -16.47 -19.50
N LYS A 105 7.30 -17.13 -20.64
CA LYS A 105 5.96 -17.35 -21.15
C LYS A 105 5.11 -18.19 -20.20
N ARG A 106 5.71 -19.20 -19.56
CA ARG A 106 5.02 -20.02 -18.56
C ARG A 106 4.64 -19.22 -17.34
N LEU A 107 5.54 -18.33 -16.88
CA LEU A 107 5.24 -17.45 -15.74
C LEU A 107 4.09 -16.51 -16.05
N ILE A 108 4.11 -15.90 -17.23
CA ILE A 108 3.03 -15.02 -17.66
C ILE A 108 1.70 -15.78 -17.75
N ALA A 109 1.73 -16.99 -18.31
CA ALA A 109 0.53 -17.81 -18.42
C ALA A 109 -0.02 -18.23 -17.06
N ALA A 110 0.84 -18.32 -16.04
CA ALA A 110 0.43 -18.67 -14.69
C ALA A 110 -0.11 -17.49 -13.88
N THR A 111 0.01 -16.26 -14.38
CA THR A 111 -0.41 -15.06 -13.64
C THR A 111 -1.85 -15.14 -13.11
N PRO A 112 -2.87 -15.55 -13.90
CA PRO A 112 -4.22 -15.67 -13.36
C PRO A 112 -4.34 -16.66 -12.21
N LEU A 113 -3.53 -17.72 -12.23
CA LEU A 113 -3.52 -18.72 -11.15
C LEU A 113 -2.89 -18.14 -9.89
N ILE A 114 -1.82 -17.35 -10.04
CA ILE A 114 -1.16 -16.67 -8.92
C ILE A 114 -2.09 -15.66 -8.29
N GLU A 115 -2.80 -14.89 -9.11
CA GLU A 115 -3.79 -13.92 -8.63
C GLU A 115 -4.89 -14.60 -7.84
N ARG A 116 -5.39 -15.74 -8.35
CA ARG A 116 -6.41 -16.51 -7.67
C ARG A 116 -5.90 -17.05 -6.32
N LEU A 117 -4.66 -17.55 -6.29
CA LEU A 117 -4.04 -18.01 -5.06
C LEU A 117 -3.94 -16.89 -4.03
N ALA A 118 -3.47 -15.72 -4.44
CA ALA A 118 -3.36 -14.56 -3.55
C ALA A 118 -4.71 -14.14 -3.01
N HIS A 119 -5.76 -14.23 -3.83
CA HIS A 119 -7.11 -13.86 -3.44
C HIS A 119 -7.69 -14.81 -2.38
N GLU A 120 -7.32 -16.09 -2.45
CA GLU A 120 -7.78 -17.13 -1.52
C GLU A 120 -7.04 -17.07 -0.17
N LEU A 121 -5.89 -16.43 -0.11
CA LEU A 121 -5.13 -16.29 1.12
C LEU A 121 -5.66 -15.15 1.97
#